data_aff2aa7a6b1eba2435589be257fd1108
#
_entry.id   aff2aa7a6b1eba2435589be257fd1108
#
_cell.length_a   1.000
_cell.length_b   1.000
_cell.length_c   1.000
_cell.angle_alpha   90.00
_cell.angle_beta   90.00
_cell.angle_gamma   90.00
#
_symmetry.space_group_name_H-M   'P 1'
#
loop_
_entity.id
_entity.type
_entity.pdbx_description
1 polymer ?
#
loop_
_entity_poly.entity_id
_entity_poly.type
_entity_poly.pdbx_seq_one_letter_code
_entity_poly.pdbx_strand_id
1 'polypeptide(L)'
;MAIELVVNGKEEKVTSSPDTPLLYVLRDELGLKGPKFGCGLEQCGACSVLANGASRRSCMKPLSGFDGQTITTVEGLPALWAQIKNIPHVELHPVQQAWIEHQVPQCGYCQNGMMITAVNLLANNPKPTVDEIKTAYSTSGPSAHLCRCGTYDLIIKAVLRAAELMA
;
A
#
# COMPACT_ATOMS: atom_id res chain seq x y z
N MET A 1 -4.51 -24.87 11.89
CA MET A 1 -4.45 -25.07 10.42
C MET A 1 -3.53 -24.01 9.87
N ALA A 2 -2.62 -24.37 8.95
CA ALA A 2 -1.80 -23.37 8.27
C ALA A 2 -2.70 -22.58 7.33
N ILE A 3 -2.61 -21.25 7.35
CA ILE A 3 -3.31 -20.36 6.43
C ILE A 3 -2.38 -20.11 5.25
N GLU A 4 -2.91 -20.25 4.05
CA GLU A 4 -2.18 -19.98 2.82
C GLU A 4 -2.55 -18.58 2.31
N LEU A 5 -1.53 -17.75 2.10
CA LEU A 5 -1.68 -16.41 1.55
C LEU A 5 -0.90 -16.29 0.25
N VAL A 6 -1.40 -15.53 -0.69
CA VAL A 6 -0.58 -15.05 -1.80
C VAL A 6 -0.08 -13.66 -1.44
N VAL A 7 1.22 -13.50 -1.20
CA VAL A 7 1.82 -12.22 -0.84
C VAL A 7 2.86 -11.82 -1.89
N ASN A 8 2.68 -10.65 -2.51
CA ASN A 8 3.55 -10.15 -3.58
C ASN A 8 3.77 -11.17 -4.72
N GLY A 9 2.70 -11.90 -5.07
CA GLY A 9 2.72 -12.92 -6.12
C GLY A 9 3.34 -14.26 -5.73
N LYS A 10 3.67 -14.49 -4.46
CA LYS A 10 4.21 -15.76 -3.94
C LYS A 10 3.22 -16.39 -2.98
N GLU A 11 3.07 -17.70 -3.08
CA GLU A 11 2.34 -18.50 -2.09
C GLU A 11 3.20 -18.60 -0.81
N GLU A 12 2.64 -18.13 0.29
CA GLU A 12 3.28 -18.12 1.60
C GLU A 12 2.46 -18.96 2.58
N LYS A 13 3.15 -19.88 3.27
CA LYS A 13 2.58 -20.68 4.35
C LYS A 13 2.95 -20.05 5.67
N VAL A 14 1.95 -19.57 6.41
CA VAL A 14 2.16 -18.90 7.68
C VAL A 14 1.75 -19.78 8.85
N THR A 15 2.50 -19.66 9.95
CA THR A 15 2.31 -20.46 11.17
C THR A 15 1.60 -19.66 12.27
N SER A 16 1.48 -18.35 12.10
CA SER A 16 0.76 -17.47 13.02
C SER A 16 -0.68 -17.90 13.22
N SER A 17 -1.21 -17.64 14.43
CA SER A 17 -2.64 -17.90 14.73
C SER A 17 -3.55 -17.15 13.74
N PRO A 18 -4.69 -17.74 13.35
CA PRO A 18 -5.70 -17.09 12.50
C PRO A 18 -6.17 -15.73 13.03
N ASP A 19 -6.09 -15.51 14.33
CA ASP A 19 -6.48 -14.24 15.00
C ASP A 19 -5.37 -13.20 15.01
N THR A 20 -4.14 -13.57 14.60
CA THR A 20 -3.02 -12.63 14.52
C THR A 20 -3.32 -11.55 13.49
N PRO A 21 -3.19 -10.24 13.81
CA PRO A 21 -3.36 -9.19 12.80
C PRO A 21 -2.36 -9.35 11.65
N LEU A 22 -2.84 -9.21 10.41
CA LEU A 22 -2.01 -9.40 9.21
C LEU A 22 -0.71 -8.59 9.23
N LEU A 23 -0.72 -7.41 9.82
CA LEU A 23 0.47 -6.56 9.93
C LEU A 23 1.66 -7.28 10.56
N TYR A 24 1.42 -8.03 11.64
CA TYR A 24 2.48 -8.75 12.34
C TYR A 24 2.97 -9.94 11.53
N VAL A 25 2.07 -10.65 10.86
CA VAL A 25 2.45 -11.75 9.95
C VAL A 25 3.37 -11.22 8.85
N LEU A 26 2.99 -10.14 8.17
CA LEU A 26 3.81 -9.53 7.13
C LEU A 26 5.19 -9.11 7.64
N ARG A 27 5.25 -8.49 8.83
CA ARG A 27 6.50 -7.91 9.35
C ARG A 27 7.41 -8.90 10.04
N ASP A 28 6.84 -9.78 10.84
CA ASP A 28 7.60 -10.60 11.79
C ASP A 28 7.83 -12.02 11.26
N GLU A 29 6.87 -12.57 10.53
CA GLU A 29 7.00 -13.89 9.92
C GLU A 29 7.56 -13.81 8.48
N LEU A 30 7.03 -12.91 7.64
CA LEU A 30 7.45 -12.77 6.23
C LEU A 30 8.55 -11.73 6.01
N GLY A 31 8.97 -10.99 7.03
CA GLY A 31 10.06 -10.02 6.94
C GLY A 31 9.78 -8.75 6.14
N LEU A 32 8.52 -8.52 5.73
CA LEU A 32 8.12 -7.35 4.93
C LEU A 32 7.98 -6.11 5.82
N LYS A 33 8.88 -5.15 5.67
CA LYS A 33 8.99 -3.98 6.56
C LYS A 33 8.27 -2.73 6.05
N GLY A 34 7.75 -2.75 4.81
CA GLY A 34 6.96 -1.65 4.24
C GLY A 34 5.75 -1.29 5.09
N PRO A 35 4.79 -2.20 5.32
CA PRO A 35 3.67 -1.93 6.23
C PRO A 35 4.16 -1.64 7.64
N LYS A 36 3.66 -0.54 8.26
CA LYS A 36 4.15 -0.08 9.56
C LYS A 36 3.05 -0.01 10.61
N PHE A 37 3.39 -0.36 11.85
CA PHE A 37 2.52 -0.12 12.98
C PHE A 37 2.51 1.38 13.32
N GLY A 38 1.36 2.01 13.32
CA GLY A 38 1.19 3.41 13.71
C GLY A 38 0.19 3.52 14.85
N CYS A 39 -1.10 3.74 14.53
CA CYS A 39 -2.14 3.93 15.55
C CYS A 39 -2.66 2.62 16.17
N GLY A 40 -2.57 1.49 15.49
CA GLY A 40 -3.19 0.22 15.92
C GLY A 40 -4.72 0.22 15.90
N LEU A 41 -5.35 1.23 15.29
CA LEU A 41 -6.81 1.49 15.30
C LEU A 41 -7.36 1.70 13.88
N GLU A 42 -6.65 1.27 12.86
CA GLU A 42 -7.00 1.47 11.44
C GLU A 42 -7.14 2.94 10.99
N GLN A 43 -6.67 3.91 11.78
CA GLN A 43 -6.91 5.34 11.56
C GLN A 43 -5.81 6.07 10.78
N CYS A 44 -4.53 5.72 10.93
CA CYS A 44 -3.43 6.51 10.36
C CYS A 44 -2.99 6.11 8.96
N GLY A 45 -3.33 4.94 8.48
CA GLY A 45 -2.97 4.44 7.16
C GLY A 45 -1.58 3.81 7.02
N ALA A 46 -0.68 3.92 8.00
CA ALA A 46 0.70 3.44 7.88
C ALA A 46 0.82 1.93 7.61
N CYS A 47 -0.19 1.14 8.00
CA CYS A 47 -0.25 -0.31 7.82
C CYS A 47 -0.97 -0.75 6.52
N SER A 48 -1.27 0.16 5.60
CA SER A 48 -2.05 -0.18 4.40
C SER A 48 -1.32 -1.17 3.50
N VAL A 49 -2.10 -2.08 2.94
CA VAL A 49 -1.72 -3.04 1.90
C VAL A 49 -2.81 -3.04 0.83
N LEU A 50 -2.55 -3.58 -0.35
CA LEU A 50 -3.62 -3.95 -1.27
C LEU A 50 -4.05 -5.39 -0.95
N ALA A 51 -5.34 -5.60 -0.76
CA ALA A 51 -5.94 -6.92 -0.69
C ALA A 51 -6.92 -7.06 -1.86
N ASN A 52 -6.65 -7.98 -2.76
CA ASN A 52 -7.35 -8.11 -4.06
C ASN A 52 -7.44 -6.76 -4.81
N GLY A 53 -6.34 -6.00 -4.83
CA GLY A 53 -6.25 -4.70 -5.50
C GLY A 53 -6.85 -3.51 -4.73
N ALA A 54 -7.58 -3.73 -3.64
CA ALA A 54 -8.17 -2.66 -2.84
C ALA A 54 -7.33 -2.33 -1.59
N SER A 55 -7.16 -1.04 -1.29
CA SER A 55 -6.44 -0.61 -0.08
C SER A 55 -7.18 -1.07 1.18
N ARG A 56 -6.45 -1.73 2.09
CA ARG A 56 -6.94 -2.23 3.37
C ARG A 56 -5.95 -1.94 4.49
N ARG A 57 -6.46 -1.75 5.71
CA ARG A 57 -5.64 -1.66 6.91
C ARG A 57 -5.33 -3.06 7.43
N SER A 58 -4.09 -3.29 7.85
CA SER A 58 -3.64 -4.61 8.30
C SER A 58 -3.38 -4.70 9.81
N CYS A 59 -3.46 -3.59 10.56
CA CYS A 59 -3.04 -3.56 11.96
C CYS A 59 -4.04 -4.18 12.94
N MET A 60 -5.32 -4.29 12.55
CA MET A 60 -6.36 -4.87 13.42
C MET A 60 -7.07 -6.06 12.81
N LYS A 61 -7.09 -6.18 11.50
CA LYS A 61 -7.77 -7.29 10.85
C LYS A 61 -7.00 -8.59 11.03
N PRO A 62 -7.66 -9.64 11.53
CA PRO A 62 -7.04 -10.94 11.73
C PRO A 62 -6.65 -11.57 10.40
N LEU A 63 -5.63 -12.41 10.43
CA LEU A 63 -5.12 -13.19 9.31
C LEU A 63 -6.24 -13.96 8.58
N SER A 64 -7.15 -14.57 9.34
CA SER A 64 -8.32 -15.28 8.81
C SER A 64 -9.24 -14.41 7.95
N GLY A 65 -9.27 -13.10 8.17
CA GLY A 65 -10.03 -12.16 7.36
C GLY A 65 -9.45 -11.89 5.97
N PHE A 66 -8.26 -12.45 5.69
CA PHE A 66 -7.57 -12.33 4.39
C PHE A 66 -7.42 -13.69 3.68
N ASP A 67 -8.02 -14.73 4.20
CA ASP A 67 -7.99 -16.06 3.60
C ASP A 67 -8.46 -16.01 2.13
N GLY A 68 -7.70 -16.66 1.24
CA GLY A 68 -7.96 -16.66 -0.21
C GLY A 68 -7.74 -15.31 -0.92
N GLN A 69 -7.18 -14.30 -0.24
CA GLN A 69 -6.90 -13.00 -0.85
C GLN A 69 -5.44 -12.87 -1.27
N THR A 70 -5.23 -12.16 -2.38
CA THR A 70 -3.90 -11.72 -2.81
C THR A 70 -3.52 -10.43 -2.11
N ILE A 71 -2.42 -10.44 -1.39
CA ILE A 71 -1.89 -9.28 -0.66
C ILE A 71 -0.70 -8.69 -1.42
N THR A 72 -0.74 -7.39 -1.67
CA THR A 72 0.42 -6.67 -2.20
C THR A 72 0.85 -5.59 -1.22
N THR A 73 2.11 -5.64 -0.82
CA THR A 73 2.77 -4.61 -0.01
C THR A 73 3.52 -3.63 -0.91
N VAL A 74 4.07 -2.56 -0.35
CA VAL A 74 4.84 -1.58 -1.14
C VAL A 74 6.05 -2.21 -1.83
N GLU A 75 6.62 -3.27 -1.27
CA GLU A 75 7.71 -4.04 -1.86
C GLU A 75 7.27 -4.82 -3.12
N GLY A 76 6.01 -5.21 -3.19
CA GLY A 76 5.45 -5.97 -4.31
C GLY A 76 4.91 -5.10 -5.46
N LEU A 77 4.89 -3.77 -5.32
CA LEU A 77 4.34 -2.88 -6.34
C LEU A 77 5.03 -2.99 -7.71
N PRO A 78 6.38 -3.13 -7.80
CA PRO A 78 7.03 -3.32 -9.09
C PRO A 78 6.56 -4.59 -9.82
N ALA A 79 6.46 -5.71 -9.10
CA ALA A 79 6.00 -6.97 -9.68
C ALA A 79 4.52 -6.88 -10.11
N LEU A 80 3.67 -6.24 -9.31
CA LEU A 80 2.27 -5.97 -9.68
C LEU A 80 2.19 -5.16 -10.98
N TRP A 81 3.00 -4.11 -11.11
CA TRP A 81 3.02 -3.27 -12.32
C TRP A 81 3.51 -4.04 -13.55
N ALA A 82 4.58 -4.81 -13.40
CA ALA A 82 5.10 -5.67 -14.46
C ALA A 82 4.02 -6.65 -14.96
N GLN A 83 3.26 -7.26 -14.04
CA GLN A 83 2.15 -8.16 -14.36
C GLN A 83 1.02 -7.42 -15.10
N ILE A 84 0.61 -6.23 -14.65
CA ILE A 84 -0.44 -5.43 -15.27
C ILE A 84 -0.06 -5.04 -16.71
N LYS A 85 1.20 -4.66 -16.93
CA LYS A 85 1.70 -4.25 -18.25
C LYS A 85 2.17 -5.42 -19.12
N ASN A 86 2.14 -6.65 -18.60
CA ASN A 86 2.63 -7.87 -19.27
C ASN A 86 4.08 -7.72 -19.77
N ILE A 87 4.96 -7.22 -18.88
CA ILE A 87 6.39 -7.05 -19.14
C ILE A 87 7.22 -7.86 -18.14
N PRO A 88 8.44 -8.31 -18.49
CA PRO A 88 9.19 -9.26 -17.65
C PRO A 88 9.57 -8.72 -16.28
N HIS A 89 9.93 -7.45 -16.20
CA HIS A 89 10.42 -6.85 -14.96
C HIS A 89 10.40 -5.32 -15.03
N VAL A 90 10.19 -4.68 -13.89
CA VAL A 90 10.46 -3.25 -13.66
C VAL A 90 11.13 -3.08 -12.30
N GLU A 91 12.02 -2.10 -12.16
CA GLU A 91 12.63 -1.80 -10.87
C GLU A 91 11.68 -1.09 -9.92
N LEU A 92 10.83 -0.21 -10.44
CA LEU A 92 9.91 0.61 -9.66
C LEU A 92 8.53 0.65 -10.31
N HIS A 93 7.51 0.68 -9.48
CA HIS A 93 6.17 1.09 -9.90
C HIS A 93 6.17 2.60 -10.20
N PRO A 94 5.38 3.12 -11.19
CA PRO A 94 5.30 4.55 -11.48
C PRO A 94 5.05 5.44 -10.26
N VAL A 95 4.26 4.99 -9.30
CA VAL A 95 4.06 5.70 -8.03
C VAL A 95 5.37 5.81 -7.24
N GLN A 96 6.16 4.74 -7.14
CA GLN A 96 7.44 4.77 -6.44
C GLN A 96 8.44 5.68 -7.14
N GLN A 97 8.49 5.64 -8.48
CA GLN A 97 9.32 6.54 -9.28
C GLN A 97 8.95 8.01 -9.04
N ALA A 98 7.65 8.35 -9.11
CA ALA A 98 7.17 9.71 -8.86
C ALA A 98 7.51 10.19 -7.43
N TRP A 99 7.46 9.29 -6.43
CA TRP A 99 7.89 9.60 -5.06
C TRP A 99 9.35 9.99 -4.95
N ILE A 100 10.22 9.32 -5.71
CA ILE A 100 11.65 9.63 -5.79
C ILE A 100 11.87 10.96 -6.52
N GLU A 101 11.24 11.14 -7.68
CA GLU A 101 11.36 12.36 -8.49
C GLU A 101 10.98 13.62 -7.69
N HIS A 102 9.93 13.54 -6.87
CA HIS A 102 9.45 14.63 -6.03
C HIS A 102 10.05 14.68 -4.63
N GLN A 103 10.96 13.75 -4.28
CA GLN A 103 11.60 13.66 -2.97
C GLN A 103 10.60 13.74 -1.80
N VAL A 104 9.47 13.02 -1.94
CA VAL A 104 8.32 13.12 -1.03
C VAL A 104 8.65 12.81 0.43
N PRO A 105 9.43 11.76 0.77
CA PRO A 105 9.66 11.37 2.15
C PRO A 105 10.49 12.39 2.94
N GLN A 106 10.06 12.67 4.18
CA GLN A 106 10.94 13.18 5.23
C GLN A 106 11.33 12.02 6.15
N CYS A 107 10.57 11.73 7.22
CA CYS A 107 10.87 10.58 8.08
C CYS A 107 10.59 9.22 7.41
N GLY A 108 9.78 9.18 6.36
CA GLY A 108 9.45 7.97 5.59
C GLY A 108 8.37 7.08 6.21
N TYR A 109 7.95 7.30 7.45
CA TYR A 109 7.11 6.34 8.18
C TYR A 109 5.71 6.11 7.57
N CYS A 110 5.05 7.16 7.11
CA CYS A 110 3.71 7.09 6.52
C CYS A 110 3.71 6.67 5.03
N GLN A 111 4.88 6.64 4.38
CA GLN A 111 4.95 6.57 2.92
C GLN A 111 4.44 5.25 2.35
N ASN A 112 4.56 4.13 3.08
CA ASN A 112 3.90 2.88 2.70
C ASN A 112 2.41 3.11 2.44
N GLY A 113 1.69 3.64 3.42
CA GLY A 113 0.25 3.86 3.28
C GLY A 113 -0.10 4.86 2.20
N MET A 114 0.70 5.92 2.05
CA MET A 114 0.49 6.93 1.03
C MET A 114 0.64 6.34 -0.38
N MET A 115 1.69 5.56 -0.64
CA MET A 115 1.90 4.90 -1.95
C MET A 115 0.83 3.85 -2.25
N ILE A 116 0.46 3.00 -1.29
CA ILE A 116 -0.61 2.00 -1.46
C ILE A 116 -1.94 2.68 -1.82
N THR A 117 -2.26 3.80 -1.17
CA THR A 117 -3.48 4.55 -1.48
C THR A 117 -3.40 5.22 -2.85
N ALA A 118 -2.24 5.75 -3.25
CA ALA A 118 -2.03 6.29 -4.60
C ALA A 118 -2.26 5.23 -5.67
N VAL A 119 -1.70 4.02 -5.50
CA VAL A 119 -1.90 2.91 -6.44
C VAL A 119 -3.38 2.55 -6.55
N ASN A 120 -4.08 2.43 -5.41
CA ASN A 120 -5.52 2.13 -5.41
C ASN A 120 -6.34 3.25 -6.07
N LEU A 121 -6.01 4.52 -5.84
CA LEU A 121 -6.67 5.65 -6.47
C LEU A 121 -6.48 5.59 -7.99
N LEU A 122 -5.23 5.49 -8.47
CA LEU A 122 -4.90 5.54 -9.88
C LEU A 122 -5.41 4.32 -10.67
N ALA A 123 -5.57 3.18 -10.03
CA ALA A 123 -6.21 2.01 -10.62
C ALA A 123 -7.71 2.25 -10.92
N ASN A 124 -8.39 3.07 -10.12
CA ASN A 124 -9.82 3.38 -10.26
C ASN A 124 -10.08 4.72 -10.97
N ASN A 125 -9.15 5.66 -10.89
CA ASN A 125 -9.21 6.97 -11.53
C ASN A 125 -7.83 7.33 -12.08
N PRO A 126 -7.53 7.04 -13.36
CA PRO A 126 -6.21 7.27 -13.95
C PRO A 126 -5.81 8.74 -14.11
N LYS A 127 -6.75 9.66 -14.01
CA LYS A 127 -6.52 11.11 -14.17
C LYS A 127 -7.21 11.90 -13.06
N PRO A 128 -6.79 11.72 -11.79
CA PRO A 128 -7.44 12.37 -10.67
C PRO A 128 -7.16 13.88 -10.66
N THR A 129 -8.14 14.67 -10.28
CA THR A 129 -7.98 16.07 -9.90
C THR A 129 -7.31 16.18 -8.53
N VAL A 130 -6.78 17.36 -8.21
CA VAL A 130 -6.19 17.63 -6.89
C VAL A 130 -7.19 17.37 -5.76
N ASP A 131 -8.46 17.72 -5.95
CA ASP A 131 -9.49 17.54 -4.92
C ASP A 131 -9.88 16.06 -4.74
N GLU A 132 -9.88 15.26 -5.81
CA GLU A 132 -10.06 13.81 -5.72
C GLU A 132 -8.89 13.15 -4.99
N ILE A 133 -7.65 13.61 -5.23
CA ILE A 133 -6.48 13.16 -4.49
C ILE A 133 -6.63 13.49 -3.00
N LYS A 134 -6.96 14.73 -2.65
CA LYS A 134 -7.21 15.13 -1.26
C LYS A 134 -8.31 14.27 -0.61
N THR A 135 -9.39 14.03 -1.33
CA THR A 135 -10.49 13.18 -0.88
C THR A 135 -10.02 11.76 -0.61
N ALA A 136 -9.23 11.16 -1.51
CA ALA A 136 -8.69 9.82 -1.35
C ALA A 136 -7.85 9.67 -0.06
N TYR A 137 -7.08 10.68 0.31
CA TYR A 137 -6.28 10.67 1.53
C TYR A 137 -7.04 11.06 2.78
N SER A 138 -8.19 11.73 2.66
CA SER A 138 -9.01 12.14 3.81
C SER A 138 -10.14 11.17 4.13
N THR A 139 -10.67 10.44 3.15
CA THR A 139 -11.87 9.59 3.29
C THR A 139 -11.65 8.11 2.96
N SER A 140 -10.52 7.75 2.31
CA SER A 140 -10.24 6.36 1.97
C SER A 140 -9.97 5.51 3.19
N GLY A 141 -10.70 4.40 3.31
CA GLY A 141 -10.67 3.53 4.48
C GLY A 141 -11.41 4.14 5.68
N PRO A 142 -11.16 3.68 6.92
CA PRO A 142 -11.88 4.13 8.12
C PRO A 142 -11.55 5.57 8.54
N SER A 143 -10.43 6.13 8.11
CA SER A 143 -10.04 7.50 8.44
C SER A 143 -8.93 8.06 7.52
N ALA A 144 -8.58 9.33 7.73
CA ALA A 144 -7.54 10.03 7.00
C ALA A 144 -6.17 9.35 7.11
N HIS A 145 -5.35 9.50 6.06
CA HIS A 145 -3.94 9.11 6.11
C HIS A 145 -3.13 10.21 6.77
N LEU A 146 -2.35 9.86 7.80
CA LEU A 146 -1.63 10.84 8.61
C LEU A 146 -0.14 10.89 8.23
N CYS A 147 0.33 12.08 7.90
CA CYS A 147 1.74 12.40 7.78
C CYS A 147 2.13 13.46 8.81
N ARG A 148 2.89 13.11 9.85
CA ARG A 148 3.29 14.06 10.90
C ARG A 148 4.28 15.12 10.38
N CYS A 149 5.05 14.80 9.36
CA CYS A 149 5.97 15.74 8.69
C CYS A 149 5.26 16.72 7.75
N GLY A 150 4.00 16.46 7.39
CA GLY A 150 3.20 17.37 6.58
C GLY A 150 3.54 17.39 5.09
N THR A 151 4.07 16.29 4.52
CA THR A 151 4.50 16.25 3.10
C THR A 151 3.37 16.14 2.09
N TYR A 152 2.15 16.53 2.45
CA TYR A 152 0.95 16.34 1.62
C TYR A 152 1.04 17.01 0.25
N ASP A 153 1.62 18.22 0.15
CA ASP A 153 1.77 18.91 -1.12
C ASP A 153 2.68 18.14 -2.10
N LEU A 154 3.76 17.54 -1.58
CA LEU A 154 4.64 16.70 -2.38
C LEU A 154 3.96 15.38 -2.76
N ILE A 155 3.15 14.81 -1.86
CA ILE A 155 2.34 13.61 -2.16
C ILE A 155 1.38 13.89 -3.31
N ILE A 156 0.66 15.01 -3.29
CA ILE A 156 -0.28 15.39 -4.37
C ILE A 156 0.46 15.51 -5.70
N LYS A 157 1.60 16.22 -5.74
CA LYS A 157 2.43 16.35 -6.94
C LYS A 157 2.91 14.99 -7.46
N ALA A 158 3.36 14.12 -6.56
CA ALA A 158 3.81 12.78 -6.92
C ALA A 158 2.68 11.89 -7.45
N VAL A 159 1.45 12.01 -6.92
CA VAL A 159 0.28 11.27 -7.48
C VAL A 159 -0.04 11.75 -8.89
N LEU A 160 -0.06 13.06 -9.14
CA LEU A 160 -0.26 13.61 -10.48
C LEU A 160 0.84 13.13 -11.44
N ARG A 161 2.09 13.17 -11.01
CA ARG A 161 3.22 12.68 -11.80
C ARG A 161 3.12 11.18 -12.09
N ALA A 162 2.71 10.38 -11.10
CA ALA A 162 2.49 8.95 -11.29
C ALA A 162 1.37 8.68 -12.33
N ALA A 163 0.30 9.47 -12.32
CA ALA A 163 -0.75 9.38 -13.32
C ALA A 163 -0.22 9.60 -14.75
N GLU A 164 0.69 10.58 -14.94
CA GLU A 164 1.37 10.80 -16.24
C GLU A 164 2.23 9.62 -16.65
N LEU A 165 3.00 9.05 -15.71
CA LEU A 165 3.87 7.89 -15.96
C LEU A 165 3.11 6.60 -16.27
N MET A 166 1.84 6.50 -15.84
CA MET A 166 0.98 5.33 -16.06
C MET A 166 0.18 5.41 -17.35
N ALA A 167 0.07 6.61 -17.95
CA ALA A 167 -0.65 6.83 -19.21
C ALA A 167 0.11 6.20 -20.38
#